data_bfdc0fca92dda3e2dcc6299f3fca9c7f
#
_entry.id   bfdc0fca92dda3e2dcc6299f3fca9c7f
#
_cell.length_a   1.000
_cell.length_b   1.000
_cell.length_c   1.000
_cell.angle_alpha   90.00
_cell.angle_beta   90.00
_cell.angle_gamma   90.00
#
_symmetry.space_group_name_H-M   'P 1'
#
loop_
_entity.id
_entity.type
_entity.pdbx_description
1 polymer ?
#
loop_
_entity_poly.entity_id
_entity_poly.type
_entity_poly.pdbx_seq_one_letter_code
_entity_poly.pdbx_strand_id
1 'polypeptide(L)'
;MLLDYITWDVSPFIYEGEHFAIGWYGTLWVLGLIGLLATLLLTFKHDKVPIQYAYITFMITLVCVIFFGHLFQGLFYEWYYAPNAPIHFLGTDWHYRNHYFEHPWKFLDFAHGGFASHGTVLGVIIAGVFLSKIVPLPVWWMVDRIMMGLCLIGISVRFGNFVNAEICGITTNLPWGVSYDCENILHPTQIYEA
;
A
#
# COMPACT_ATOMS: atom_id res chain seq x y z
N MET A 1 33.53 -13.36 -18.66
CA MET A 1 32.40 -12.58 -19.18
C MET A 1 31.74 -11.97 -17.97
N LEU A 2 32.07 -10.73 -17.67
CA LEU A 2 31.41 -10.00 -16.59
C LEU A 2 29.98 -9.81 -17.03
N LEU A 3 29.03 -10.43 -16.32
CA LEU A 3 27.62 -10.13 -16.50
C LEU A 3 27.45 -8.69 -16.01
N ASP A 4 27.15 -7.78 -16.95
CA ASP A 4 26.79 -6.42 -16.63
C ASP A 4 25.41 -6.42 -15.99
N TYR A 5 25.35 -6.65 -14.68
CA TYR A 5 24.13 -6.48 -13.90
C TYR A 5 23.95 -5.01 -13.50
N ILE A 6 22.73 -4.64 -13.20
CA ILE A 6 22.39 -3.28 -12.78
C ILE A 6 22.73 -3.14 -11.30
N THR A 7 23.67 -2.28 -10.94
CA THR A 7 23.93 -1.89 -9.55
C THR A 7 22.97 -0.76 -9.18
N TRP A 8 22.17 -0.95 -8.14
CA TRP A 8 21.20 0.01 -7.65
C TRP A 8 21.72 0.70 -6.40
N ASP A 9 22.25 1.90 -6.57
CA ASP A 9 22.79 2.76 -5.51
C ASP A 9 22.05 4.10 -5.53
N VAL A 10 20.72 4.04 -5.40
CA VAL A 10 19.88 5.25 -5.39
C VAL A 10 19.46 5.54 -3.96
N SER A 11 19.69 6.78 -3.51
CA SER A 11 19.17 7.23 -2.21
C SER A 11 17.65 7.07 -2.17
N PRO A 12 17.06 6.54 -1.07
CA PRO A 12 15.62 6.51 -0.86
C PRO A 12 15.00 7.90 -0.71
N PHE A 13 15.83 8.94 -0.55
CA PHE A 13 15.41 10.33 -0.39
C PHE A 13 15.68 11.17 -1.64
N ILE A 14 14.69 11.97 -2.03
CA ILE A 14 14.81 13.04 -3.03
C ILE A 14 15.57 14.22 -2.41
N TYR A 15 15.25 14.49 -1.14
CA TYR A 15 15.85 15.55 -0.35
C TYR A 15 15.96 15.09 1.11
N GLU A 16 17.12 15.30 1.69
CA GLU A 16 17.40 15.04 3.10
C GLU A 16 18.01 16.28 3.73
N GLY A 17 17.29 16.95 4.62
CA GLY A 17 17.70 18.15 5.34
C GLY A 17 17.64 17.94 6.84
N GLU A 18 18.11 18.92 7.60
CA GLU A 18 18.22 18.85 9.08
C GLU A 18 16.87 18.67 9.78
N HIS A 19 15.76 19.13 9.19
CA HIS A 19 14.45 19.17 9.84
C HIS A 19 13.39 18.32 9.15
N PHE A 20 13.57 17.97 7.87
CA PHE A 20 12.65 17.14 7.13
C PHE A 20 13.36 16.42 5.99
N ALA A 21 12.80 15.28 5.60
CA ALA A 21 13.24 14.52 4.43
C ALA A 21 12.06 14.23 3.51
N ILE A 22 12.30 14.24 2.20
CA ILE A 22 11.31 13.88 1.19
C ILE A 22 11.77 12.58 0.56
N GLY A 23 11.06 11.48 0.85
CA GLY A 23 11.34 10.17 0.29
C GLY A 23 10.64 9.94 -1.05
N TRP A 24 11.29 9.15 -1.91
CA TRP A 24 10.70 8.70 -3.17
C TRP A 24 9.38 7.95 -2.96
N TYR A 25 9.35 7.05 -1.97
CA TYR A 25 8.16 6.25 -1.67
C TYR A 25 6.93 7.12 -1.38
N GLY A 26 7.07 8.09 -0.48
CA GLY A 26 5.98 9.02 -0.15
C GLY A 26 5.54 9.86 -1.35
N THR A 27 6.50 10.34 -2.14
CA THR A 27 6.24 11.14 -3.34
C THR A 27 5.48 10.32 -4.39
N LEU A 28 5.90 9.08 -4.65
CA LEU A 28 5.23 8.18 -5.58
C LEU A 28 3.82 7.83 -5.09
N TRP A 29 3.65 7.65 -3.78
CA TRP A 29 2.33 7.43 -3.18
C TRP A 29 1.38 8.59 -3.44
N VAL A 30 1.84 9.83 -3.27
CA VAL A 30 1.06 11.04 -3.58
C VAL A 30 0.74 11.12 -5.07
N LEU A 31 1.68 10.78 -5.96
CA LEU A 31 1.43 10.72 -7.40
C LEU A 31 0.37 9.68 -7.74
N GLY A 32 0.38 8.52 -7.10
CA GLY A 32 -0.68 7.51 -7.23
C GLY A 32 -2.06 8.04 -6.81
N LEU A 33 -2.14 8.79 -5.70
CA LEU A 33 -3.38 9.44 -5.26
C LEU A 33 -3.89 10.49 -6.25
N ILE A 34 -2.98 11.28 -6.83
CA ILE A 34 -3.32 12.24 -7.90
C ILE A 34 -3.86 11.47 -9.11
N GLY A 35 -3.24 10.33 -9.46
CA GLY A 35 -3.71 9.44 -10.53
C GLY A 35 -5.13 8.90 -10.27
N LEU A 36 -5.41 8.45 -9.04
CA LEU A 36 -6.76 8.03 -8.65
C LEU A 36 -7.78 9.17 -8.80
N LEU A 37 -7.46 10.35 -8.29
CA LEU A 37 -8.35 11.51 -8.41
C LEU A 37 -8.58 11.88 -9.89
N ALA A 38 -7.53 11.93 -10.69
CA ALA A 38 -7.62 12.22 -12.12
C ALA A 38 -8.49 11.19 -12.85
N THR A 39 -8.33 9.90 -12.55
CA THR A 39 -9.14 8.82 -13.11
C THR A 39 -10.62 9.01 -12.78
N LEU A 40 -10.94 9.30 -11.51
CA LEU A 40 -12.32 9.57 -11.09
C LEU A 40 -12.89 10.79 -11.81
N LEU A 41 -12.15 11.90 -11.88
CA LEU A 41 -12.59 13.11 -12.58
C LEU A 41 -12.86 12.87 -14.05
N LEU A 42 -11.96 12.14 -14.74
CA LEU A 42 -12.10 11.85 -16.16
C LEU A 42 -13.27 10.89 -16.45
N THR A 43 -13.42 9.83 -15.66
CA THR A 43 -14.50 8.84 -15.86
C THR A 43 -15.86 9.43 -15.53
N PHE A 44 -15.99 10.19 -14.45
CA PHE A 44 -17.24 10.85 -14.09
C PHE A 44 -17.65 11.90 -15.14
N LYS A 45 -16.68 12.68 -15.65
CA LYS A 45 -16.93 13.61 -16.76
C LYS A 45 -17.36 12.89 -18.03
N HIS A 46 -16.68 11.79 -18.39
CA HIS A 46 -17.02 10.99 -19.56
C HIS A 46 -18.45 10.43 -19.46
N ASP A 47 -18.80 9.89 -18.30
CA ASP A 47 -20.11 9.28 -18.05
C ASP A 47 -21.21 10.32 -17.73
N LYS A 48 -20.89 11.63 -17.83
CA LYS A 48 -21.80 12.77 -17.58
C LYS A 48 -22.37 12.78 -16.16
N VAL A 49 -21.63 12.23 -15.20
CA VAL A 49 -21.98 12.28 -13.77
C VAL A 49 -21.46 13.59 -13.17
N PRO A 50 -22.21 14.25 -12.28
CA PRO A 50 -21.76 15.50 -11.65
C PRO A 50 -20.41 15.33 -10.97
N ILE A 51 -19.47 16.24 -11.30
CA ILE A 51 -18.06 16.14 -10.89
C ILE A 51 -17.87 16.17 -9.36
N GLN A 52 -18.80 16.78 -8.64
CA GLN A 52 -18.80 16.78 -7.17
C GLN A 52 -18.80 15.37 -6.57
N TYR A 53 -19.45 14.42 -7.24
CA TYR A 53 -19.46 13.03 -6.78
C TYR A 53 -18.10 12.35 -6.95
N ALA A 54 -17.26 12.77 -7.90
CA ALA A 54 -15.89 12.28 -8.03
C ALA A 54 -15.05 12.64 -6.79
N TYR A 55 -15.14 13.88 -6.30
CA TYR A 55 -14.46 14.32 -5.08
C TYR A 55 -14.98 13.58 -3.84
N ILE A 56 -16.30 13.42 -3.72
CA ILE A 56 -16.90 12.65 -2.60
C ILE A 56 -16.39 11.19 -2.64
N THR A 57 -16.39 10.58 -3.83
CA THR A 57 -15.88 9.21 -4.03
C THR A 57 -14.42 9.12 -3.64
N PHE A 58 -13.57 10.05 -4.10
CA PHE A 58 -12.16 10.09 -3.74
C PHE A 58 -11.96 10.16 -2.23
N MET A 59 -12.60 11.12 -1.55
CA MET A 59 -12.41 11.32 -0.11
C MET A 59 -12.88 10.13 0.73
N ILE A 60 -14.04 9.56 0.41
CA ILE A 60 -14.56 8.39 1.13
C ILE A 60 -13.69 7.17 0.87
N THR A 61 -13.26 6.96 -0.38
CA THR A 61 -12.34 5.86 -0.72
C THR A 61 -11.03 6.00 0.03
N LEU A 62 -10.44 7.19 0.05
CA LEU A 62 -9.19 7.46 0.75
C LEU A 62 -9.29 7.10 2.24
N VAL A 63 -10.34 7.58 2.91
CA VAL A 63 -10.57 7.29 4.34
C VAL A 63 -10.76 5.79 4.57
N CYS A 64 -11.58 5.12 3.77
CA CYS A 64 -11.82 3.69 3.92
C CYS A 64 -10.55 2.85 3.65
N VAL A 65 -9.81 3.17 2.60
CA VAL A 65 -8.57 2.46 2.24
C VAL A 65 -7.52 2.61 3.34
N ILE A 66 -7.31 3.82 3.84
CA ILE A 66 -6.37 4.08 4.94
C ILE A 66 -6.82 3.34 6.20
N PHE A 67 -8.07 3.49 6.60
CA PHE A 67 -8.58 2.89 7.83
C PHE A 67 -8.50 1.36 7.79
N PHE A 68 -9.05 0.73 6.75
CA PHE A 68 -9.08 -0.73 6.67
C PHE A 68 -7.70 -1.33 6.35
N GLY A 69 -6.87 -0.65 5.56
CA GLY A 69 -5.49 -1.06 5.31
C GLY A 69 -4.68 -1.13 6.60
N HIS A 70 -4.76 -0.10 7.43
CA HIS A 70 -4.09 -0.04 8.73
C HIS A 70 -4.69 -1.02 9.75
N LEU A 71 -6.03 -1.10 9.81
CA LEU A 71 -6.72 -2.05 10.69
C LEU A 71 -6.28 -3.49 10.41
N PHE A 72 -6.22 -3.89 9.14
CA PHE A 72 -5.82 -5.25 8.75
C PHE A 72 -4.32 -5.49 8.97
N GLN A 73 -3.48 -4.49 8.82
CA GLN A 73 -2.08 -4.58 9.21
C GLN A 73 -1.98 -4.97 10.69
N GLY A 74 -2.61 -4.21 11.57
CA GLY A 74 -2.60 -4.48 13.00
C GLY A 74 -3.19 -5.84 13.38
N LEU A 75 -4.29 -6.24 12.73
CA LEU A 75 -4.96 -7.51 13.05
C LEU A 75 -4.19 -8.75 12.59
N PHE A 76 -3.53 -8.72 11.43
CA PHE A 76 -3.01 -9.91 10.77
C PHE A 76 -1.50 -9.97 10.64
N TYR A 77 -0.78 -8.86 10.65
CA TYR A 77 0.65 -8.85 10.35
C TYR A 77 1.54 -8.52 11.56
N GLU A 78 1.00 -8.00 12.63
CA GLU A 78 1.77 -7.55 13.81
C GLU A 78 1.89 -8.62 14.90
N TRP A 79 1.85 -9.90 14.49
CA TRP A 79 2.01 -11.04 15.37
C TRP A 79 3.49 -11.40 15.54
N TYR A 80 3.91 -11.63 16.77
CA TYR A 80 5.27 -12.08 17.09
C TYR A 80 5.28 -13.27 18.04
N TYR A 81 6.36 -14.04 18.01
CA TYR A 81 6.54 -15.21 18.86
C TYR A 81 7.11 -14.80 20.23
N ALA A 82 6.41 -15.12 21.31
CA ALA A 82 6.74 -14.78 22.71
C ALA A 82 6.86 -16.07 23.55
N PRO A 83 8.00 -16.80 23.49
CA PRO A 83 8.15 -18.12 24.13
C PRO A 83 8.03 -18.07 25.66
N ASN A 84 8.41 -16.95 26.29
CA ASN A 84 8.45 -16.79 27.73
C ASN A 84 7.18 -16.13 28.32
N ALA A 85 6.19 -15.83 27.48
CA ALA A 85 4.96 -15.14 27.89
C ALA A 85 3.72 -15.74 27.17
N PRO A 86 3.41 -17.03 27.37
CA PRO A 86 2.26 -17.64 26.71
C PRO A 86 0.94 -17.10 27.22
N ILE A 87 -0.08 -17.08 26.35
CA ILE A 87 -1.46 -16.81 26.70
C ILE A 87 -2.16 -18.16 26.86
N HIS A 88 -2.67 -18.46 28.06
CA HIS A 88 -3.45 -19.67 28.31
C HIS A 88 -4.88 -19.49 27.78
N PHE A 89 -5.25 -20.27 26.76
CA PHE A 89 -6.57 -20.23 26.18
C PHE A 89 -7.05 -21.63 25.85
N LEU A 90 -8.22 -22.02 26.34
CA LEU A 90 -8.85 -23.35 26.14
C LEU A 90 -7.92 -24.54 26.43
N GLY A 91 -7.08 -24.43 27.47
CA GLY A 91 -6.15 -25.50 27.87
C GLY A 91 -4.91 -25.62 27.00
N THR A 92 -4.64 -24.67 26.14
CA THR A 92 -3.47 -24.61 25.25
C THR A 92 -2.68 -23.34 25.48
N ASP A 93 -1.35 -23.44 25.47
CA ASP A 93 -0.46 -22.30 25.58
C ASP A 93 -0.18 -21.71 24.21
N TRP A 94 -0.67 -20.51 23.99
CA TRP A 94 -0.40 -19.74 22.77
C TRP A 94 0.79 -18.83 22.97
N HIS A 95 1.85 -19.06 22.20
CA HIS A 95 3.10 -18.29 22.28
C HIS A 95 3.15 -17.12 21.29
N TYR A 96 2.06 -16.85 20.54
CA TYR A 96 1.95 -15.72 19.63
C TYR A 96 1.17 -14.59 20.27
N ARG A 97 1.71 -13.39 20.19
CA ARG A 97 1.14 -12.14 20.70
C ARG A 97 1.07 -11.12 19.58
N ASN A 98 0.22 -10.15 19.72
CA ASN A 98 0.05 -9.10 18.73
C ASN A 98 0.26 -7.74 19.38
N HIS A 99 1.15 -6.94 18.79
CA HIS A 99 1.50 -5.60 19.30
C HIS A 99 0.31 -4.65 19.41
N TYR A 100 -0.68 -4.75 18.53
CA TYR A 100 -1.85 -3.88 18.54
C TYR A 100 -2.85 -4.25 19.63
N PHE A 101 -2.95 -5.53 19.98
CA PHE A 101 -3.81 -5.96 21.09
C PHE A 101 -3.17 -5.64 22.45
N GLU A 102 -1.87 -5.62 22.55
CA GLU A 102 -1.16 -5.17 23.75
C GLU A 102 -1.18 -3.65 23.93
N HIS A 103 -1.23 -2.95 22.79
CA HIS A 103 -1.23 -1.48 22.75
C HIS A 103 -2.36 -0.97 21.83
N PRO A 104 -3.64 -1.00 22.28
CA PRO A 104 -4.79 -0.69 21.43
C PRO A 104 -4.77 0.70 20.78
N TRP A 105 -4.06 1.67 21.36
CA TRP A 105 -3.88 3.00 20.75
C TRP A 105 -3.15 2.97 19.43
N LYS A 106 -2.38 1.92 19.14
CA LYS A 106 -1.72 1.72 17.84
C LYS A 106 -2.69 1.62 16.67
N PHE A 107 -3.93 1.20 16.91
CA PHE A 107 -4.97 1.24 15.88
C PHE A 107 -5.34 2.66 15.43
N LEU A 108 -4.98 3.68 16.20
CA LEU A 108 -5.18 5.08 15.87
C LEU A 108 -3.89 5.78 15.40
N ASP A 109 -2.76 5.10 15.46
CA ASP A 109 -1.46 5.63 15.07
C ASP A 109 -1.18 5.31 13.59
N PHE A 110 -1.81 6.06 12.69
CA PHE A 110 -1.66 5.92 11.24
C PHE A 110 -0.28 6.37 10.73
N ALA A 111 0.51 7.05 11.56
CA ALA A 111 1.82 7.57 11.15
C ALA A 111 2.94 6.51 11.22
N HIS A 112 2.80 5.53 12.11
CA HIS A 112 3.83 4.53 12.39
C HIS A 112 3.38 3.10 12.09
N GLY A 113 2.42 2.90 11.18
CA GLY A 113 1.90 1.59 10.83
C GLY A 113 2.00 1.29 9.34
N GLY A 114 2.10 -0.01 9.02
CA GLY A 114 2.00 -0.50 7.66
C GLY A 114 0.57 -0.52 7.13
N PHE A 115 0.43 -0.93 5.87
CA PHE A 115 -0.86 -1.10 5.20
C PHE A 115 -0.97 -2.48 4.58
N ALA A 116 -1.99 -3.24 4.97
CA ALA A 116 -2.29 -4.53 4.39
C ALA A 116 -3.17 -4.37 3.13
N SER A 117 -2.74 -4.97 2.03
CA SER A 117 -3.47 -4.94 0.75
C SER A 117 -4.88 -5.54 0.85
N HIS A 118 -5.05 -6.60 1.63
CA HIS A 118 -6.37 -7.22 1.87
C HIS A 118 -7.34 -6.24 2.57
N GLY A 119 -6.84 -5.47 3.55
CA GLY A 119 -7.61 -4.41 4.19
C GLY A 119 -8.00 -3.31 3.21
N THR A 120 -7.10 -2.93 2.31
CA THR A 120 -7.36 -1.96 1.25
C THR A 120 -8.50 -2.41 0.33
N VAL A 121 -8.49 -3.68 -0.12
CA VAL A 121 -9.56 -4.24 -0.95
C VAL A 121 -10.91 -4.20 -0.22
N LEU A 122 -10.94 -4.61 1.05
CA LEU A 122 -12.17 -4.50 1.86
C LEU A 122 -12.62 -3.04 1.99
N GLY A 123 -11.68 -2.13 2.22
CA GLY A 123 -11.94 -0.69 2.29
C GLY A 123 -12.63 -0.14 1.04
N VAL A 124 -12.20 -0.57 -0.14
CA VAL A 124 -12.83 -0.20 -1.43
C VAL A 124 -14.26 -0.71 -1.53
N ILE A 125 -14.50 -1.96 -1.16
CA ILE A 125 -15.85 -2.56 -1.19
C ILE A 125 -16.78 -1.79 -0.23
N ILE A 126 -16.31 -1.51 0.98
CA ILE A 126 -17.08 -0.76 1.98
C ILE A 126 -17.32 0.68 1.51
N ALA A 127 -16.31 1.33 0.92
CA ALA A 127 -16.48 2.65 0.31
C ALA A 127 -17.56 2.63 -0.78
N GLY A 128 -17.55 1.65 -1.67
CA GLY A 128 -18.56 1.48 -2.71
C GLY A 128 -19.99 1.31 -2.15
N VAL A 129 -20.14 0.45 -1.13
CA VAL A 129 -21.42 0.25 -0.45
C VAL A 129 -21.90 1.53 0.25
N PHE A 130 -21.00 2.25 0.91
CA PHE A 130 -21.34 3.50 1.60
C PHE A 130 -21.70 4.59 0.61
N LEU A 131 -20.91 4.73 -0.45
CA LEU A 131 -21.14 5.69 -1.53
C LEU A 131 -22.48 5.48 -2.23
N SER A 132 -22.91 4.24 -2.44
CA SER A 132 -24.20 3.94 -3.09
C SER A 132 -25.44 4.44 -2.32
N LYS A 133 -25.26 4.78 -1.04
CA LYS A 133 -26.33 5.38 -0.20
C LYS A 133 -26.36 6.90 -0.29
N ILE A 134 -25.25 7.51 -0.71
CA ILE A 134 -25.09 8.98 -0.78
C ILE A 134 -25.21 9.47 -2.22
N VAL A 135 -24.62 8.70 -3.13
CA VAL A 135 -24.58 9.00 -4.56
C VAL A 135 -25.55 8.06 -5.28
N PRO A 136 -26.45 8.57 -6.14
CA PRO A 136 -27.45 7.75 -6.82
C PRO A 136 -26.85 6.93 -7.97
N LEU A 137 -25.82 6.15 -7.69
CA LEU A 137 -25.09 5.32 -8.65
C LEU A 137 -24.94 3.89 -8.11
N PRO A 138 -24.93 2.87 -8.98
CA PRO A 138 -24.74 1.47 -8.57
C PRO A 138 -23.38 1.24 -7.91
N VAL A 139 -23.35 0.41 -6.85
CA VAL A 139 -22.13 0.07 -6.11
C VAL A 139 -21.00 -0.38 -7.05
N TRP A 140 -21.29 -1.35 -7.93
CA TRP A 140 -20.29 -1.92 -8.85
C TRP A 140 -19.77 -0.90 -9.85
N TRP A 141 -20.63 0.02 -10.31
CA TRP A 141 -20.20 1.12 -11.16
C TRP A 141 -19.13 1.99 -10.48
N MET A 142 -19.31 2.29 -9.18
CA MET A 142 -18.34 3.07 -8.41
C MET A 142 -17.06 2.29 -8.12
N VAL A 143 -17.21 1.01 -7.72
CA VAL A 143 -16.06 0.13 -7.46
C VAL A 143 -15.17 0.02 -8.70
N ASP A 144 -15.74 -0.16 -9.89
CA ASP A 144 -14.97 -0.23 -11.14
C ASP A 144 -14.09 1.02 -11.35
N ARG A 145 -14.65 2.22 -11.15
CA ARG A 145 -13.90 3.48 -11.33
C ARG A 145 -12.83 3.68 -10.26
N ILE A 146 -13.12 3.29 -9.04
CA ILE A 146 -12.13 3.30 -7.97
C ILE A 146 -11.00 2.32 -8.30
N MET A 147 -11.30 1.10 -8.73
CA MET A 147 -10.30 0.09 -9.07
C MET A 147 -9.39 0.53 -10.21
N MET A 148 -9.92 1.17 -11.25
CA MET A 148 -9.10 1.75 -12.33
C MET A 148 -8.05 2.74 -11.79
N GLY A 149 -8.43 3.60 -10.86
CA GLY A 149 -7.49 4.55 -10.26
C GLY A 149 -6.53 3.89 -9.25
N LEU A 150 -6.96 2.83 -8.55
CA LEU A 150 -6.11 2.09 -7.63
C LEU A 150 -4.97 1.34 -8.33
N CYS A 151 -5.13 0.93 -9.60
CA CYS A 151 -4.03 0.40 -10.38
C CYS A 151 -2.85 1.37 -10.47
N LEU A 152 -3.13 2.67 -10.63
CA LEU A 152 -2.07 3.69 -10.65
C LEU A 152 -1.37 3.84 -9.29
N ILE A 153 -2.11 3.70 -8.19
CA ILE A 153 -1.50 3.65 -6.85
C ILE A 153 -0.63 2.39 -6.72
N GLY A 154 -1.13 1.23 -7.17
CA GLY A 154 -0.37 -0.03 -7.15
C GLY A 154 0.96 0.09 -7.89
N ILE A 155 0.94 0.60 -9.11
CA ILE A 155 2.15 0.89 -9.89
C ILE A 155 3.10 1.81 -9.11
N SER A 156 2.58 2.91 -8.59
CA SER A 156 3.39 3.89 -7.84
C SER A 156 4.03 3.29 -6.59
N VAL A 157 3.30 2.45 -5.85
CA VAL A 157 3.79 1.73 -4.68
C VAL A 157 4.92 0.76 -5.06
N ARG A 158 4.76 0.00 -6.16
CA ARG A 158 5.79 -0.95 -6.62
C ARG A 158 7.06 -0.23 -7.07
N PHE A 159 6.95 0.90 -7.75
CA PHE A 159 8.11 1.74 -8.02
C PHE A 159 8.75 2.28 -6.74
N GLY A 160 7.95 2.65 -5.73
CA GLY A 160 8.45 3.05 -4.43
C GLY A 160 9.24 1.95 -3.73
N ASN A 161 8.72 0.71 -3.72
CA ASN A 161 9.43 -0.46 -3.19
C ASN A 161 10.74 -0.71 -3.96
N PHE A 162 10.76 -0.52 -5.28
CA PHE A 162 11.96 -0.68 -6.09
C PHE A 162 13.03 0.34 -5.70
N VAL A 163 12.67 1.62 -5.56
CA VAL A 163 13.63 2.66 -5.15
C VAL A 163 14.17 2.41 -3.75
N ASN A 164 13.32 1.96 -2.82
CA ASN A 164 13.72 1.65 -1.45
C ASN A 164 14.43 0.29 -1.27
N ALA A 165 14.64 -0.47 -2.36
CA ALA A 165 15.19 -1.81 -2.30
C ALA A 165 14.39 -2.78 -1.39
N GLU A 166 13.08 -2.62 -1.36
CA GLU A 166 12.16 -3.44 -0.56
C GLU A 166 11.47 -4.51 -1.42
N ILE A 167 11.13 -5.65 -0.79
CA ILE A 167 10.36 -6.74 -1.44
C ILE A 167 11.05 -7.23 -2.72
N CYS A 168 12.37 -7.41 -2.66
CA CYS A 168 13.17 -7.93 -3.76
C CYS A 168 12.84 -9.41 -4.04
N GLY A 169 13.08 -9.86 -5.27
CA GLY A 169 12.90 -11.24 -5.67
C GLY A 169 14.04 -12.16 -5.21
N ILE A 170 14.00 -13.40 -5.69
CA ILE A 170 15.06 -14.38 -5.47
C ILE A 170 16.31 -14.07 -6.32
N THR A 171 17.42 -14.70 -6.01
CA THR A 171 18.66 -14.58 -6.78
C THR A 171 18.49 -15.03 -8.23
N THR A 172 19.20 -14.35 -9.15
CA THR A 172 19.11 -14.61 -10.59
C THR A 172 20.45 -14.41 -11.27
N ASN A 173 20.62 -15.07 -12.40
CA ASN A 173 21.74 -14.89 -13.32
C ASN A 173 21.33 -14.17 -14.62
N LEU A 174 20.15 -13.59 -14.65
CA LEU A 174 19.65 -12.90 -15.86
C LEU A 174 20.29 -11.52 -16.02
N PRO A 175 20.49 -11.04 -17.26
CA PRO A 175 21.21 -9.81 -17.55
C PRO A 175 20.50 -8.53 -17.05
N TRP A 176 19.23 -8.61 -16.67
CA TRP A 176 18.46 -7.52 -16.04
C TRP A 176 18.28 -7.69 -14.54
N GLY A 177 19.06 -8.61 -13.92
CA GLY A 177 19.10 -8.72 -12.45
C GLY A 177 19.64 -7.43 -11.84
N VAL A 178 19.17 -7.09 -10.66
CA VAL A 178 19.54 -5.88 -9.91
C VAL A 178 20.25 -6.28 -8.64
N SER A 179 21.40 -5.65 -8.37
CA SER A 179 22.10 -5.76 -7.11
C SER A 179 21.85 -4.51 -6.28
N TYR A 180 21.29 -4.69 -5.10
CA TYR A 180 21.00 -3.61 -4.15
C TYR A 180 22.08 -3.50 -3.05
N ASP A 181 22.82 -4.57 -2.79
CA ASP A 181 23.83 -4.66 -1.74
C ASP A 181 25.24 -5.01 -2.26
N CYS A 182 25.39 -5.11 -3.59
CA CYS A 182 26.61 -5.58 -4.26
C CYS A 182 27.01 -7.04 -3.96
N GLU A 183 26.23 -7.77 -3.18
CA GLU A 183 26.51 -9.19 -2.86
C GLU A 183 25.66 -10.13 -3.70
N ASN A 184 24.37 -9.80 -3.87
CA ASN A 184 23.40 -10.65 -4.56
C ASN A 184 22.75 -9.93 -5.75
N ILE A 185 22.62 -10.65 -6.86
CA ILE A 185 21.84 -10.20 -8.01
C ILE A 185 20.44 -10.79 -7.88
N LEU A 186 19.42 -9.94 -7.78
CA LEU A 186 18.06 -10.31 -7.49
C LEU A 186 17.12 -9.97 -8.65
N HIS A 187 16.02 -10.73 -8.77
CA HIS A 187 14.94 -10.33 -9.67
C HIS A 187 14.28 -9.03 -9.19
N PRO A 188 14.13 -8.01 -10.05
CA PRO A 188 13.36 -6.79 -9.71
C PRO A 188 11.85 -7.08 -9.76
N THR A 189 11.35 -7.88 -8.82
CA THR A 189 9.94 -8.31 -8.77
C THR A 189 8.99 -7.13 -8.67
N GLN A 190 9.41 -6.03 -8.04
CA GLN A 190 8.64 -4.80 -7.95
C GLN A 190 8.28 -4.26 -9.34
N ILE A 191 9.21 -4.35 -10.31
CA ILE A 191 8.97 -3.91 -11.69
C ILE A 191 8.07 -4.89 -12.45
N TYR A 192 8.16 -6.20 -12.14
CA TYR A 192 7.30 -7.20 -12.79
C TYR A 192 5.84 -7.08 -12.35
N GLU A 193 5.61 -6.54 -11.15
CA GLU A 193 4.29 -6.40 -10.55
C GLU A 193 3.69 -4.98 -10.73
N ALA A 194 4.46 -4.03 -11.29
CA ALA A 194 4.02 -2.67 -11.61
C ALA A 194 3.31 -2.59 -13.00
#